data_b1966ad1c62ccf41c82c40e1e7f311da
#
_entry.id   b1966ad1c62ccf41c82c40e1e7f311da
#
_cell.length_a   1.000
_cell.length_b   1.000
_cell.length_c   1.000
_cell.angle_alpha   90.00
_cell.angle_beta   90.00
_cell.angle_gamma   90.00
#
_symmetry.space_group_name_H-M   'P 1'
#
loop_
_entity.id
_entity.type
_entity.pdbx_description
1 polymer ?
#
loop_
_entity_poly.entity_id
_entity_poly.type
_entity_poly.pdbx_seq_one_letter_code
_entity_poly.pdbx_strand_id
1 'polypeptide(L)'
;MTAENDMSRRVLLAKIGLFFNGVIGAALTVPILGYLLSPVTREKKVGYDSWLSLGALEKFPSGQTRLATYRNPVVNSWDGQTGDIACWVRNVDGQSFQVFAINCAHLGCPVRWFPQSSLFLCPCHGGAYYQDGSRASGPPERGLFEYQYKIEGGKLFIKAGEMPTPGQPVANKVGKKTTCA
;
A
#
# COMPACT_ATOMS: atom_id res chain seq x y z
N MET A 1 56.89 46.59 -3.31
CA MET A 1 57.40 45.21 -3.28
C MET A 1 56.18 44.30 -3.28
N THR A 2 55.71 43.93 -4.45
CA THR A 2 54.61 42.97 -4.63
C THR A 2 55.24 41.57 -4.58
N ALA A 3 54.97 40.84 -3.54
CA ALA A 3 55.33 39.42 -3.48
C ALA A 3 54.54 38.67 -4.56
N GLU A 4 55.21 38.40 -5.68
CA GLU A 4 54.70 37.44 -6.68
C GLU A 4 54.59 36.06 -5.99
N ASN A 5 53.38 35.66 -5.82
CA ASN A 5 53.06 34.37 -5.18
C ASN A 5 53.25 33.27 -6.24
N ASP A 6 54.54 32.93 -6.47
CA ASP A 6 54.95 31.91 -7.44
C ASP A 6 54.46 30.54 -6.95
N MET A 7 53.26 30.17 -7.43
CA MET A 7 52.58 28.94 -7.06
C MET A 7 53.28 27.75 -7.71
N SER A 8 54.07 27.03 -6.93
CA SER A 8 54.80 25.88 -7.45
C SER A 8 53.82 24.85 -8.05
N ARG A 9 54.22 24.16 -9.13
CA ARG A 9 53.39 23.09 -9.79
C ARG A 9 52.87 22.07 -8.79
N ARG A 10 53.64 21.76 -7.75
CA ARG A 10 53.28 20.82 -6.71
C ARG A 10 52.09 21.32 -5.88
N VAL A 11 52.09 22.59 -5.52
CA VAL A 11 51.00 23.23 -4.76
C VAL A 11 49.73 23.35 -5.62
N LEU A 12 49.88 23.66 -6.91
CA LEU A 12 48.76 23.71 -7.84
C LEU A 12 48.07 22.33 -7.97
N LEU A 13 48.86 21.26 -8.20
CA LEU A 13 48.33 19.91 -8.31
C LEU A 13 47.67 19.45 -7.01
N ALA A 14 48.23 19.78 -5.87
CA ALA A 14 47.64 19.47 -4.56
C ALA A 14 46.28 20.18 -4.37
N LYS A 15 46.17 21.46 -4.74
CA LYS A 15 44.90 22.22 -4.66
C LYS A 15 43.83 21.65 -5.61
N ILE A 16 44.23 21.30 -6.83
CA ILE A 16 43.32 20.67 -7.82
C ILE A 16 42.84 19.33 -7.28
N GLY A 17 43.74 18.49 -6.77
CA GLY A 17 43.40 17.21 -6.17
C GLY A 17 42.45 17.35 -4.99
N LEU A 18 42.67 18.33 -4.10
CA LEU A 18 41.81 18.62 -2.98
C LEU A 18 40.40 19.08 -3.44
N PHE A 19 40.35 19.92 -4.46
CA PHE A 19 39.09 20.39 -5.05
C PHE A 19 38.26 19.21 -5.61
N PHE A 20 38.89 18.36 -6.44
CA PHE A 20 38.19 17.19 -6.99
C PHE A 20 37.73 16.20 -5.92
N ASN A 21 38.57 15.94 -4.90
CA ASN A 21 38.15 15.09 -3.78
C ASN A 21 36.99 15.71 -3.00
N GLY A 22 36.94 17.01 -2.82
CA GLY A 22 35.84 17.72 -2.19
C GLY A 22 34.53 17.59 -3.02
N VAL A 23 34.65 17.77 -4.33
CA VAL A 23 33.47 17.60 -5.25
C VAL A 23 32.94 16.18 -5.22
N ILE A 24 33.83 15.17 -5.33
CA ILE A 24 33.43 13.77 -5.26
C ILE A 24 32.82 13.44 -3.90
N GLY A 25 33.47 13.89 -2.81
CA GLY A 25 32.93 13.73 -1.46
C GLY A 25 31.54 14.31 -1.29
N ALA A 26 31.33 15.53 -1.77
CA ALA A 26 30.01 16.16 -1.73
C ALA A 26 28.96 15.41 -2.58
N ALA A 27 29.35 15.01 -3.82
CA ALA A 27 28.46 14.27 -4.73
C ALA A 27 28.00 12.93 -4.15
N LEU A 28 28.81 12.28 -3.34
CA LEU A 28 28.45 11.03 -2.66
C LEU A 28 27.70 11.28 -1.35
N THR A 29 28.17 12.24 -0.54
CA THR A 29 27.66 12.48 0.82
C THR A 29 26.25 13.09 0.80
N VAL A 30 25.99 14.04 -0.11
CA VAL A 30 24.69 14.73 -0.17
C VAL A 30 23.52 13.76 -0.40
N PRO A 31 23.52 12.88 -1.42
CA PRO A 31 22.44 11.93 -1.60
C PRO A 31 22.33 10.91 -0.47
N ILE A 32 23.46 10.45 0.08
CA ILE A 32 23.46 9.50 1.20
C ILE A 32 22.82 10.14 2.44
N LEU A 33 23.25 11.33 2.83
CA LEU A 33 22.67 12.05 3.95
C LEU A 33 21.19 12.40 3.70
N GLY A 34 20.87 12.84 2.48
CA GLY A 34 19.49 13.09 2.08
C GLY A 34 18.59 11.87 2.22
N TYR A 35 19.09 10.70 1.85
CA TYR A 35 18.36 9.44 2.05
C TYR A 35 18.22 9.09 3.53
N LEU A 36 19.28 9.14 4.30
CA LEU A 36 19.27 8.81 5.75
C LEU A 36 18.37 9.75 6.56
N LEU A 37 18.35 11.04 6.20
CA LEU A 37 17.54 12.04 6.88
C LEU A 37 16.10 12.12 6.33
N SER A 38 15.82 11.48 5.21
CA SER A 38 14.51 11.49 4.55
C SER A 38 13.34 11.12 5.48
N PRO A 39 13.43 10.14 6.41
CA PRO A 39 12.31 9.84 7.31
C PRO A 39 11.96 10.99 8.27
N VAL A 40 12.93 11.85 8.58
CA VAL A 40 12.75 12.99 9.48
C VAL A 40 12.29 14.23 8.74
N THR A 41 12.81 14.44 7.52
CA THR A 41 12.60 15.66 6.74
C THR A 41 11.39 15.60 5.81
N ARG A 42 10.97 14.41 5.40
CA ARG A 42 9.78 14.23 4.59
C ARG A 42 8.55 14.26 5.48
N GLU A 43 7.79 15.34 5.39
CA GLU A 43 6.41 15.34 5.91
C GLU A 43 5.66 14.17 5.26
N LYS A 44 5.08 13.32 6.08
CA LYS A 44 4.15 12.29 5.63
C LYS A 44 2.87 12.98 5.11
N LYS A 45 2.93 13.56 3.93
CA LYS A 45 1.76 14.13 3.20
C LYS A 45 0.86 13.02 2.67
N VAL A 46 0.67 11.98 3.44
CA VAL A 46 -0.09 10.85 2.95
C VAL A 46 -1.38 10.80 3.71
N GLY A 47 -2.42 11.26 3.06
CA GLY A 47 -3.78 11.02 3.51
C GLY A 47 -4.16 9.55 3.34
N TYR A 48 -3.53 8.67 4.13
CA TYR A 48 -3.95 7.26 4.23
C TYR A 48 -5.40 7.12 4.71
N ASP A 49 -6.00 8.20 5.17
CA ASP A 49 -7.36 8.28 5.67
C ASP A 49 -8.38 8.74 4.62
N SER A 50 -8.01 8.76 3.35
CA SER A 50 -8.90 9.22 2.29
C SER A 50 -9.97 8.17 1.95
N TRP A 51 -11.20 8.65 1.74
CA TRP A 51 -12.29 7.84 1.22
C TRP A 51 -12.20 7.79 -0.30
N LEU A 52 -12.04 6.59 -0.86
CA LEU A 52 -11.92 6.36 -2.30
C LEU A 52 -13.15 5.65 -2.83
N SER A 53 -13.68 6.14 -3.95
CA SER A 53 -14.84 5.55 -4.59
C SER A 53 -14.47 4.30 -5.39
N LEU A 54 -15.17 3.20 -5.15
CA LEU A 54 -15.11 1.98 -5.96
C LEU A 54 -16.12 2.02 -7.13
N GLY A 55 -17.00 3.00 -7.13
CA GLY A 55 -18.02 3.20 -8.18
C GLY A 55 -19.44 3.06 -7.69
N ALA A 56 -20.39 3.03 -8.64
CA ALA A 56 -21.81 2.91 -8.36
C ALA A 56 -22.18 1.53 -7.81
N LEU A 57 -23.18 1.48 -6.93
CA LEU A 57 -23.64 0.23 -6.28
C LEU A 57 -24.15 -0.81 -7.29
N GLU A 58 -24.66 -0.38 -8.43
CA GLU A 58 -25.16 -1.25 -9.51
C GLU A 58 -24.06 -2.17 -10.07
N LYS A 59 -22.78 -1.79 -9.93
CA LYS A 59 -21.64 -2.64 -10.31
C LYS A 59 -21.48 -3.87 -9.44
N PHE A 60 -22.13 -3.89 -8.27
CA PHE A 60 -21.99 -4.92 -7.25
C PHE A 60 -23.36 -5.55 -6.93
N PRO A 61 -23.87 -6.46 -7.78
CA PRO A 61 -25.16 -7.11 -7.56
C PRO A 61 -25.20 -7.89 -6.24
N SER A 62 -26.40 -7.96 -5.63
CA SER A 62 -26.62 -8.67 -4.37
C SER A 62 -26.20 -10.14 -4.45
N GLY A 63 -25.61 -10.67 -3.40
CA GLY A 63 -25.13 -12.04 -3.30
C GLY A 63 -23.86 -12.35 -4.09
N GLN A 64 -23.26 -11.36 -4.77
CA GLN A 64 -22.08 -11.58 -5.60
C GLN A 64 -20.80 -10.98 -4.98
N THR A 65 -19.70 -11.64 -5.30
CA THR A 65 -18.36 -11.15 -5.01
C THR A 65 -17.69 -10.74 -6.33
N ARG A 66 -17.25 -9.49 -6.43
CA ARG A 66 -16.63 -8.93 -7.63
C ARG A 66 -15.30 -8.25 -7.32
N LEU A 67 -14.40 -8.32 -8.30
CA LEU A 67 -13.14 -7.56 -8.26
C LEU A 67 -13.43 -6.10 -8.58
N ALA A 68 -12.91 -5.20 -7.78
CA ALA A 68 -12.87 -3.76 -8.03
C ALA A 68 -11.44 -3.25 -7.98
N THR A 69 -11.19 -2.13 -8.61
CA THR A 69 -9.88 -1.45 -8.59
C THR A 69 -10.07 0.00 -8.16
N TYR A 70 -9.10 0.52 -7.44
CA TYR A 70 -9.01 1.92 -7.08
C TYR A 70 -7.60 2.44 -7.26
N ARG A 71 -7.46 3.73 -7.54
CA ARG A 71 -6.16 4.38 -7.63
C ARG A 71 -5.62 4.62 -6.23
N ASN A 72 -4.39 4.16 -5.97
CA ASN A 72 -3.71 4.48 -4.73
C ASN A 72 -3.56 6.01 -4.59
N PRO A 73 -4.02 6.63 -3.48
CA PRO A 73 -3.89 8.07 -3.29
C PRO A 73 -2.42 8.52 -3.19
N VAL A 74 -1.52 7.60 -2.93
CA VAL A 74 -0.07 7.82 -2.79
C VAL A 74 0.65 7.34 -4.03
N VAL A 75 0.29 7.90 -5.18
CA VAL A 75 0.96 7.57 -6.45
C VAL A 75 1.94 8.65 -6.83
N ASN A 76 3.08 8.25 -7.33
CA ASN A 76 4.00 9.12 -8.03
C ASN A 76 3.67 9.11 -9.53
N SER A 77 4.09 10.15 -10.26
CA SER A 77 3.82 10.28 -11.70
C SER A 77 4.41 9.13 -12.54
N TRP A 78 5.41 8.43 -12.02
CA TRP A 78 6.08 7.30 -12.69
C TRP A 78 5.54 5.92 -12.34
N ASP A 79 4.59 5.81 -11.42
CA ASP A 79 4.05 4.50 -10.96
C ASP A 79 3.18 3.80 -12.03
N GLY A 80 2.72 4.52 -13.05
CA GLY A 80 1.95 3.95 -14.14
C GLY A 80 0.74 3.16 -13.65
N GLN A 81 0.55 1.95 -14.20
CA GLN A 81 -0.55 1.03 -13.82
C GLN A 81 -0.34 0.38 -12.45
N THR A 82 0.87 0.38 -11.90
CA THR A 82 1.13 -0.18 -10.57
C THR A 82 0.50 0.64 -9.46
N GLY A 83 0.06 1.86 -9.75
CA GLY A 83 -0.74 2.67 -8.85
C GLY A 83 -2.19 2.21 -8.67
N ASP A 84 -2.68 1.28 -9.50
CA ASP A 84 -4.02 0.74 -9.38
C ASP A 84 -4.02 -0.50 -8.47
N ILE A 85 -4.79 -0.44 -7.39
CA ILE A 85 -4.89 -1.50 -6.40
C ILE A 85 -6.23 -2.20 -6.56
N ALA A 86 -6.20 -3.54 -6.56
CA ALA A 86 -7.39 -4.36 -6.62
C ALA A 86 -7.89 -4.72 -5.22
N CYS A 87 -9.20 -4.85 -5.08
CA CYS A 87 -9.88 -5.36 -3.89
C CYS A 87 -11.08 -6.22 -4.28
N TRP A 88 -11.51 -7.08 -3.37
CA TRP A 88 -12.71 -7.89 -3.54
C TRP A 88 -13.88 -7.23 -2.83
N VAL A 89 -14.96 -6.99 -3.55
CA VAL A 89 -16.22 -6.45 -3.01
C VAL A 89 -17.25 -7.55 -3.02
N ARG A 90 -17.75 -7.89 -1.85
CA ARG A 90 -18.88 -8.78 -1.64
C ARG A 90 -20.09 -7.97 -1.24
N ASN A 91 -21.16 -8.06 -2.02
CA ASN A 91 -22.45 -7.54 -1.64
C ASN A 91 -23.25 -8.66 -0.98
N VAL A 92 -23.56 -8.54 0.30
CA VAL A 92 -24.19 -9.62 1.08
C VAL A 92 -25.68 -9.72 0.77
N ASP A 93 -26.39 -8.60 0.85
CA ASP A 93 -27.86 -8.53 0.84
C ASP A 93 -28.44 -7.34 0.03
N GLY A 94 -27.58 -6.61 -0.67
CA GLY A 94 -27.95 -5.39 -1.39
C GLY A 94 -27.74 -4.10 -0.60
N GLN A 95 -27.60 -4.18 0.71
CA GLN A 95 -27.35 -3.04 1.60
C GLN A 95 -26.03 -3.15 2.38
N SER A 96 -25.62 -4.37 2.65
CA SER A 96 -24.41 -4.67 3.43
C SER A 96 -23.29 -5.15 2.50
N PHE A 97 -22.12 -4.56 2.66
CA PHE A 97 -20.95 -4.90 1.88
C PHE A 97 -19.82 -5.39 2.77
N GLN A 98 -18.95 -6.19 2.19
CA GLN A 98 -17.66 -6.56 2.74
C GLN A 98 -16.61 -6.26 1.66
N VAL A 99 -15.57 -5.55 2.00
CA VAL A 99 -14.52 -5.20 1.04
C VAL A 99 -13.20 -5.72 1.56
N PHE A 100 -12.61 -6.67 0.83
CA PHE A 100 -11.39 -7.34 1.25
C PHE A 100 -10.20 -6.86 0.42
N ALA A 101 -9.06 -6.68 1.08
CA ALA A 101 -7.79 -6.54 0.39
C ALA A 101 -7.52 -7.80 -0.44
N ILE A 102 -6.93 -7.61 -1.62
CA ILE A 102 -6.57 -8.74 -2.48
C ILE A 102 -5.47 -9.62 -1.89
N ASN A 103 -4.75 -9.12 -0.90
CA ASN A 103 -3.54 -9.72 -0.36
C ASN A 103 -3.87 -10.80 0.68
N CYS A 104 -3.27 -11.96 0.48
CA CYS A 104 -3.30 -13.07 1.44
C CYS A 104 -2.69 -12.66 2.78
N ALA A 105 -3.36 -13.01 3.90
CA ALA A 105 -2.91 -12.69 5.24
C ALA A 105 -1.66 -13.48 5.70
N HIS A 106 -1.13 -14.37 4.85
CA HIS A 106 0.14 -15.07 5.07
C HIS A 106 1.34 -14.17 4.70
N LEU A 107 1.60 -14.02 3.40
CA LEU A 107 2.75 -13.28 2.85
C LEU A 107 2.35 -12.32 1.72
N GLY A 108 1.09 -11.91 1.63
CA GLY A 108 0.66 -10.85 0.74
C GLY A 108 0.39 -11.26 -0.71
N CYS A 109 0.45 -12.54 -1.09
CA CYS A 109 0.11 -12.99 -2.44
C CYS A 109 -1.35 -12.66 -2.78
N PRO A 110 -1.68 -12.30 -4.02
CA PRO A 110 -3.05 -12.01 -4.40
C PRO A 110 -3.94 -13.25 -4.33
N VAL A 111 -5.06 -13.15 -3.62
CA VAL A 111 -6.07 -14.21 -3.56
C VAL A 111 -7.03 -14.11 -4.73
N ARG A 112 -7.59 -15.24 -5.14
CA ARG A 112 -8.60 -15.35 -6.20
C ARG A 112 -9.90 -15.87 -5.64
N TRP A 113 -11.01 -15.31 -6.12
CA TRP A 113 -12.36 -15.76 -5.80
C TRP A 113 -12.78 -16.90 -6.71
N PHE A 114 -13.32 -17.96 -6.14
CA PHE A 114 -13.88 -19.11 -6.82
C PHE A 114 -15.35 -19.26 -6.47
N PRO A 115 -16.26 -18.80 -7.36
CA PRO A 115 -17.71 -18.80 -7.09
C PRO A 115 -18.27 -20.21 -6.81
N GLN A 116 -17.73 -21.23 -7.49
CA GLN A 116 -18.21 -22.62 -7.38
C GLN A 116 -18.03 -23.22 -6.00
N SER A 117 -16.93 -22.85 -5.33
CA SER A 117 -16.63 -23.31 -3.97
C SER A 117 -16.96 -22.27 -2.90
N SER A 118 -17.32 -21.06 -3.29
CA SER A 118 -17.52 -19.92 -2.39
C SER A 118 -16.30 -19.64 -1.50
N LEU A 119 -15.10 -19.78 -2.08
CA LEU A 119 -13.81 -19.60 -1.39
C LEU A 119 -12.93 -18.59 -2.11
N PHE A 120 -12.16 -17.86 -1.31
CA PHE A 120 -10.95 -17.22 -1.80
C PHE A 120 -9.76 -18.15 -1.61
N LEU A 121 -8.96 -18.34 -2.65
CA LEU A 121 -7.79 -19.20 -2.61
C LEU A 121 -6.53 -18.40 -2.94
N CYS A 122 -5.47 -18.65 -2.18
CA CYS A 122 -4.15 -18.13 -2.42
C CYS A 122 -3.30 -19.19 -3.16
N PRO A 123 -2.84 -18.91 -4.38
CA PRO A 123 -2.12 -19.90 -5.18
C PRO A 123 -0.68 -20.17 -4.69
N CYS A 124 -0.13 -19.29 -3.83
CA CYS A 124 1.27 -19.39 -3.44
C CYS A 124 1.52 -20.56 -2.47
N HIS A 125 0.72 -20.67 -1.41
CA HIS A 125 0.93 -21.69 -0.35
C HIS A 125 -0.39 -22.36 0.10
N GLY A 126 -1.45 -22.27 -0.71
CA GLY A 126 -2.70 -22.96 -0.44
C GLY A 126 -3.54 -22.36 0.70
N GLY A 127 -3.33 -21.07 1.01
CA GLY A 127 -4.22 -20.36 1.94
C GLY A 127 -5.65 -20.29 1.39
N ALA A 128 -6.64 -20.66 2.18
CA ALA A 128 -8.05 -20.59 1.80
C ALA A 128 -8.85 -19.78 2.81
N TYR A 129 -9.86 -19.07 2.29
CA TYR A 129 -10.75 -18.23 3.09
C TYR A 129 -12.19 -18.43 2.62
N TYR A 130 -13.11 -18.40 3.55
CA TYR A 130 -14.52 -18.43 3.24
C TYR A 130 -14.97 -17.13 2.56
N GLN A 131 -16.19 -17.13 2.02
CA GLN A 131 -16.77 -15.99 1.33
C GLN A 131 -16.87 -14.72 2.19
N ASP A 132 -16.90 -14.85 3.52
CA ASP A 132 -16.92 -13.75 4.48
C ASP A 132 -15.52 -13.26 4.87
N GLY A 133 -14.49 -13.76 4.18
CA GLY A 133 -13.10 -13.43 4.43
C GLY A 133 -12.47 -14.16 5.62
N SER A 134 -13.22 -14.94 6.39
CA SER A 134 -12.66 -15.72 7.50
C SER A 134 -11.75 -16.84 7.01
N ARG A 135 -10.76 -17.20 7.82
CA ARG A 135 -9.80 -18.27 7.48
C ARG A 135 -10.49 -19.63 7.39
N ALA A 136 -10.30 -20.34 6.30
CA ALA A 136 -10.76 -21.72 6.13
C ALA A 136 -9.64 -22.72 6.38
N SER A 137 -8.47 -22.57 5.72
CA SER A 137 -7.35 -23.50 5.87
C SER A 137 -6.03 -22.90 5.37
N GLY A 138 -4.95 -23.66 5.57
CA GLY A 138 -3.61 -23.30 5.08
C GLY A 138 -2.79 -22.46 6.04
N PRO A 139 -1.66 -21.90 5.58
CA PRO A 139 -0.69 -21.18 6.41
C PRO A 139 -1.18 -19.87 7.06
N PRO A 140 -2.14 -19.10 6.49
CA PRO A 140 -2.58 -17.87 7.12
C PRO A 140 -3.09 -18.09 8.53
N GLU A 141 -2.73 -17.22 9.46
CA GLU A 141 -3.17 -17.31 10.86
C GLU A 141 -4.53 -16.64 11.11
N ARG A 142 -5.01 -15.84 10.15
CA ARG A 142 -6.24 -15.04 10.24
C ARG A 142 -6.94 -14.90 8.90
N GLY A 143 -8.11 -14.26 8.92
CA GLY A 143 -8.89 -13.94 7.73
C GLY A 143 -8.25 -12.87 6.84
N LEU A 144 -8.88 -12.62 5.70
CA LEU A 144 -8.52 -11.53 4.80
C LEU A 144 -8.68 -10.18 5.50
N PHE A 145 -7.88 -9.21 5.08
CA PHE A 145 -8.02 -7.84 5.54
C PHE A 145 -9.27 -7.20 4.97
N GLU A 146 -10.11 -6.64 5.83
CA GLU A 146 -11.34 -5.98 5.46
C GLU A 146 -11.19 -4.47 5.57
N TYR A 147 -11.53 -3.75 4.50
CA TYR A 147 -11.56 -2.29 4.49
C TYR A 147 -12.84 -1.78 5.14
N GLN A 148 -12.73 -0.65 5.83
CA GLN A 148 -13.90 0.14 6.20
C GLN A 148 -14.55 0.68 4.94
N TYR A 149 -15.89 0.62 4.88
CA TYR A 149 -16.64 1.15 3.76
C TYR A 149 -17.75 2.10 4.22
N LYS A 150 -18.19 2.94 3.32
CA LYS A 150 -19.42 3.73 3.44
C LYS A 150 -20.15 3.79 2.10
N ILE A 151 -21.45 4.02 2.18
CA ILE A 151 -22.29 4.26 1.01
C ILE A 151 -22.71 5.73 1.04
N GLU A 152 -22.49 6.44 -0.04
CA GLU A 152 -22.83 7.84 -0.16
C GLU A 152 -23.19 8.18 -1.61
N GLY A 153 -24.33 8.81 -1.83
CA GLY A 153 -24.78 9.20 -3.18
C GLY A 153 -24.88 8.02 -4.17
N GLY A 154 -25.30 6.82 -3.72
CA GLY A 154 -25.41 5.63 -4.58
C GLY A 154 -24.08 5.03 -5.02
N LYS A 155 -22.98 5.41 -4.36
CA LYS A 155 -21.62 4.90 -4.62
C LYS A 155 -21.06 4.23 -3.38
N LEU A 156 -20.23 3.21 -3.60
CA LEU A 156 -19.46 2.54 -2.57
C LEU A 156 -18.10 3.21 -2.43
N PHE A 157 -17.76 3.58 -1.20
CA PHE A 157 -16.45 4.13 -0.85
C PHE A 157 -15.76 3.23 0.16
N ILE A 158 -14.44 3.17 0.06
CA ILE A 158 -13.58 2.51 1.05
C ILE A 158 -12.60 3.51 1.66
N LYS A 159 -12.24 3.27 2.92
CA LYS A 159 -11.12 3.95 3.56
C LYS A 159 -9.85 3.21 3.13
N ALA A 160 -9.19 3.74 2.10
CA ALA A 160 -8.03 3.12 1.49
C ALA A 160 -6.85 4.08 1.48
N GLY A 161 -5.65 3.53 1.33
CA GLY A 161 -4.39 4.26 1.33
C GLY A 161 -3.31 3.51 2.07
N GLU A 162 -3.64 2.91 3.20
CA GLU A 162 -2.76 1.99 3.89
C GLU A 162 -3.41 0.61 3.91
N MET A 163 -2.68 -0.40 3.46
CA MET A 163 -3.17 -1.77 3.57
C MET A 163 -3.17 -2.17 5.04
N PRO A 164 -4.29 -2.70 5.57
CA PRO A 164 -4.34 -3.13 6.95
C PRO A 164 -3.22 -4.13 7.25
N THR A 165 -2.39 -3.81 8.23
CA THR A 165 -1.30 -4.69 8.67
C THR A 165 -1.74 -5.56 9.86
N PRO A 166 -1.01 -6.65 10.18
CA PRO A 166 -1.32 -7.49 11.33
C PRO A 166 -1.48 -6.76 12.67
N GLY A 167 -0.77 -5.67 12.85
CA GLY A 167 -0.80 -4.89 14.09
C GLY A 167 -1.92 -3.86 14.18
N GLN A 168 -2.65 -3.63 13.08
CA GLN A 168 -3.79 -2.71 13.10
C GLN A 168 -5.06 -3.50 13.38
N PRO A 169 -5.78 -3.19 14.48
CA PRO A 169 -7.09 -3.77 14.67
C PRO A 169 -7.94 -3.34 13.47
N VAL A 170 -8.46 -4.31 12.73
CA VAL A 170 -9.50 -4.03 11.74
C VAL A 170 -10.60 -3.31 12.53
N ALA A 171 -10.82 -2.04 12.23
CA ALA A 171 -11.89 -1.30 12.85
C ALA A 171 -13.20 -1.92 12.34
N ASN A 172 -13.53 -3.03 12.96
CA ASN A 172 -14.73 -3.76 12.69
C ASN A 172 -15.90 -2.96 13.22
N LYS A 173 -16.78 -2.65 12.27
CA LYS A 173 -18.10 -3.24 12.38
C LYS A 173 -19.12 -2.36 13.02
N VAL A 174 -19.86 -1.80 12.13
CA VAL A 174 -21.30 -1.74 12.40
C VAL A 174 -21.79 -3.19 12.64
N GLY A 175 -21.94 -3.54 13.92
CA GLY A 175 -22.80 -4.56 14.44
C GLY A 175 -22.65 -6.00 13.90
N LYS A 176 -21.67 -6.77 14.40
CA LYS A 176 -21.91 -8.18 14.68
C LYS A 176 -20.96 -8.69 15.77
N LYS A 177 -21.48 -8.92 16.96
CA LYS A 177 -20.87 -9.81 17.95
C LYS A 177 -20.80 -11.20 17.33
N THR A 178 -19.61 -11.68 17.03
CA THR A 178 -19.39 -13.09 16.77
C THR A 178 -19.23 -13.76 18.14
N THR A 179 -20.27 -14.35 18.65
CA THR A 179 -20.18 -15.38 19.68
C THR A 179 -19.53 -16.59 19.04
N CYS A 180 -18.31 -16.90 19.44
CA CYS A 180 -17.75 -18.24 19.24
C CYS A 180 -18.59 -19.22 20.06
N ALA A 181 -19.21 -20.18 19.41
CA ALA A 181 -19.63 -21.44 20.00
C ALA A 181 -18.58 -22.50 19.69
#